data_87e828ea8bba23685e8b9ab43ffe7362
#
_entry.id   87e828ea8bba23685e8b9ab43ffe7362
#
_cell.length_a   1.000
_cell.length_b   1.000
_cell.length_c   1.000
_cell.angle_alpha   90.00
_cell.angle_beta   90.00
_cell.angle_gamma   90.00
#
_symmetry.space_group_name_H-M   'P 1'
#
loop_
_entity.id
_entity.type
_entity.pdbx_description
1 polymer ?
#
loop_
_entity_poly.entity_id
_entity_poly.type
_entity_poly.pdbx_seq_one_letter_code
_entity_poly.pdbx_strand_id
1 'polypeptide(L)'
;GHIKLLAAERGEQDPFVILGGPCASFNPEPLAAFADLVIIGEGEEILPRLLEELERLRLEKKNRKEMLLAVAQLPGVYVPQFYEAQYNEDGAFSGLALLEKVPAQIQRQWVREIDDFPHTSAIISPYTEFANMFLVEVARGCGRHCRFCMAGYCFRRPRNRDLEGLLQDIRQ
;
A
#
# COMPACT_ATOMS: atom_id res chain seq x y z
N GLY A 1 6.03 20.41 5.83
CA GLY A 1 5.01 20.87 4.88
C GLY A 1 3.68 21.09 5.58
N HIS A 2 2.86 21.98 5.06
CA HIS A 2 1.56 22.32 5.66
C HIS A 2 0.44 21.50 5.01
N ILE A 3 0.55 20.16 5.08
CA ILE A 3 -0.51 19.28 4.59
C ILE A 3 -1.55 19.14 5.70
N LYS A 4 -2.83 19.30 5.36
CA LYS A 4 -3.94 19.09 6.29
C LYS A 4 -3.93 17.65 6.81
N LEU A 5 -4.18 17.49 8.10
CA LEU A 5 -4.08 16.19 8.76
C LEU A 5 -5.14 15.20 8.26
N LEU A 6 -6.39 15.61 8.28
CA LEU A 6 -7.51 14.75 7.88
C LEU A 6 -7.73 14.78 6.37
N ALA A 7 -8.00 13.62 5.78
CA ALA A 7 -8.32 13.50 4.35
C ALA A 7 -9.54 14.32 3.97
N ALA A 8 -10.55 14.37 4.83
CA ALA A 8 -11.79 15.15 4.63
C ALA A 8 -11.57 16.68 4.55
N GLU A 9 -10.46 17.19 5.06
CA GLU A 9 -10.13 18.61 5.02
C GLU A 9 -9.38 19.01 3.74
N ARG A 10 -8.86 18.03 2.97
CA ARG A 10 -8.06 18.28 1.76
C ARG A 10 -8.94 18.63 0.57
N GLY A 11 -8.59 19.74 -0.07
CA GLY A 11 -9.24 20.22 -1.30
C GLY A 11 -8.43 19.93 -2.56
N GLU A 12 -8.85 20.55 -3.65
CA GLU A 12 -8.28 20.33 -5.00
C GLU A 12 -6.77 20.62 -5.11
N GLN A 13 -6.26 21.55 -4.30
CA GLN A 13 -4.84 21.97 -4.35
C GLN A 13 -3.95 21.19 -3.38
N ASP A 14 -4.55 20.41 -2.49
CA ASP A 14 -3.79 19.61 -1.51
C ASP A 14 -3.26 18.34 -2.18
N PRO A 15 -2.05 17.87 -1.84
CA PRO A 15 -1.53 16.61 -2.34
C PRO A 15 -2.36 15.43 -1.86
N PHE A 16 -2.31 14.31 -2.60
CA PHE A 16 -2.81 13.04 -2.11
C PHE A 16 -1.85 12.44 -1.09
N VAL A 17 -2.38 11.97 0.02
CA VAL A 17 -1.65 11.19 1.02
C VAL A 17 -1.93 9.72 0.78
N ILE A 18 -0.90 9.00 0.36
CA ILE A 18 -0.95 7.58 0.02
C ILE A 18 -0.26 6.79 1.14
N LEU A 19 -0.94 5.82 1.71
CA LEU A 19 -0.39 4.89 2.68
C LEU A 19 -0.18 3.52 2.04
N GLY A 20 0.77 2.76 2.58
CA GLY A 20 1.04 1.40 2.17
C GLY A 20 1.88 0.66 3.19
N GLY A 21 2.36 -0.52 2.80
CA GLY A 21 3.20 -1.36 3.63
C GLY A 21 2.43 -2.34 4.52
N PRO A 22 3.14 -3.12 5.36
CA PRO A 22 2.55 -4.23 6.11
C PRO A 22 1.40 -3.82 7.04
N CYS A 23 1.55 -2.73 7.78
CA CYS A 23 0.54 -2.26 8.73
C CYS A 23 -0.76 -1.87 8.03
N ALA A 24 -0.65 -1.09 6.94
CA ALA A 24 -1.80 -0.67 6.14
C ALA A 24 -2.47 -1.87 5.43
N SER A 25 -1.68 -2.83 4.96
CA SER A 25 -2.19 -4.05 4.32
C SER A 25 -2.89 -4.99 5.29
N PHE A 26 -2.54 -4.93 6.57
CA PHE A 26 -3.13 -5.77 7.61
C PHE A 26 -4.43 -5.18 8.15
N ASN A 27 -4.42 -3.90 8.50
CA ASN A 27 -5.61 -3.15 8.91
C ASN A 27 -5.42 -1.65 8.63
N PRO A 28 -5.99 -1.11 7.55
CA PRO A 28 -5.89 0.30 7.21
C PRO A 28 -6.76 1.21 8.08
N GLU A 29 -7.80 0.69 8.72
CA GLU A 29 -8.85 1.48 9.37
C GLU A 29 -8.36 2.45 10.46
N PRO A 30 -7.38 2.12 11.31
CA PRO A 30 -6.85 3.08 12.29
C PRO A 30 -6.23 4.34 11.66
N LEU A 31 -5.82 4.26 10.39
CA LEU A 31 -5.20 5.36 9.64
C LEU A 31 -6.12 5.93 8.54
N ALA A 32 -7.32 5.38 8.38
CA ALA A 32 -8.24 5.71 7.30
C ALA A 32 -8.58 7.21 7.22
N ALA A 33 -8.79 7.86 8.37
CA ALA A 33 -9.11 9.28 8.42
C ALA A 33 -7.99 10.20 7.92
N PHE A 34 -6.73 9.71 7.90
CA PHE A 34 -5.55 10.49 7.54
C PHE A 34 -5.10 10.26 6.09
N ALA A 35 -5.58 9.21 5.44
CA ALA A 35 -5.17 8.82 4.10
C ALA A 35 -6.24 9.14 3.06
N ASP A 36 -5.83 9.61 1.89
CA ASP A 36 -6.70 9.67 0.72
C ASP A 36 -6.80 8.31 0.03
N LEU A 37 -5.69 7.61 0.01
CA LEU A 37 -5.52 6.32 -0.67
C LEU A 37 -4.70 5.37 0.20
N VAL A 38 -5.07 4.10 0.21
CA VAL A 38 -4.29 3.03 0.84
C VAL A 38 -4.01 1.94 -0.18
N ILE A 39 -2.75 1.54 -0.29
CA ILE A 39 -2.33 0.40 -1.11
C ILE A 39 -2.32 -0.84 -0.24
N ILE A 40 -3.14 -1.82 -0.58
CA ILE A 40 -3.27 -3.09 0.11
C ILE A 40 -2.41 -4.14 -0.59
N GLY A 41 -1.26 -4.45 0.01
CA GLY A 41 -0.30 -5.43 -0.49
C GLY A 41 1.05 -4.86 -0.85
N GLU A 42 1.70 -5.47 -1.83
CA GLU A 42 3.03 -5.12 -2.32
C GLU A 42 2.93 -4.03 -3.37
N GLY A 43 3.78 -3.02 -3.25
CA GLY A 43 3.65 -1.75 -3.99
C GLY A 43 4.29 -1.73 -5.37
N GLU A 44 5.17 -2.67 -5.67
CA GLU A 44 6.08 -2.63 -6.82
C GLU A 44 5.35 -2.49 -8.16
N GLU A 45 4.24 -3.20 -8.34
CA GLU A 45 3.43 -3.12 -9.56
C GLU A 45 2.30 -2.10 -9.48
N ILE A 46 1.63 -2.02 -8.32
CA ILE A 46 0.44 -1.18 -8.20
C ILE A 46 0.77 0.31 -8.05
N LEU A 47 1.88 0.66 -7.38
CA LEU A 47 2.22 2.07 -7.18
C LEU A 47 2.54 2.78 -8.50
N PRO A 48 3.36 2.24 -9.41
CA PRO A 48 3.55 2.84 -10.73
C PRO A 48 2.23 3.04 -11.48
N ARG A 49 1.37 2.03 -11.55
CA ARG A 49 0.06 2.12 -12.21
C ARG A 49 -0.84 3.20 -11.60
N LEU A 50 -0.85 3.29 -10.27
CA LEU A 50 -1.61 4.32 -9.56
C LEU A 50 -1.10 5.72 -9.91
N LEU A 51 0.22 5.92 -9.92
CA LEU A 51 0.82 7.22 -10.24
C LEU A 51 0.59 7.62 -11.70
N GLU A 52 0.72 6.70 -12.64
CA GLU A 52 0.40 6.90 -14.06
C GLU A 52 -1.06 7.30 -14.26
N GLU A 53 -1.98 6.60 -13.59
CA GLU A 53 -3.41 6.90 -13.69
C GLU A 53 -3.74 8.28 -13.06
N LEU A 54 -3.18 8.60 -11.91
CA LEU A 54 -3.34 9.91 -11.29
C LEU A 54 -2.80 11.04 -12.19
N GLU A 55 -1.66 10.82 -12.83
CA GLU A 55 -1.10 11.81 -13.78
C GLU A 55 -1.98 11.97 -15.02
N ARG A 56 -2.45 10.87 -15.61
CA ARG A 56 -3.39 10.90 -16.75
C ARG A 56 -4.63 11.71 -16.42
N LEU A 57 -5.27 11.42 -15.28
CA LEU A 57 -6.49 12.10 -14.83
C LEU A 57 -6.24 13.59 -14.55
N ARG A 58 -5.07 13.94 -14.01
CA ARG A 58 -4.65 15.32 -13.81
C ARG A 58 -4.53 16.07 -15.14
N LEU A 59 -3.95 15.46 -16.16
CA LEU A 59 -3.85 16.03 -17.51
C LEU A 59 -5.23 16.21 -18.15
N GLU A 60 -6.18 15.32 -17.86
CA GLU A 60 -7.59 15.44 -18.27
C GLU A 60 -8.38 16.49 -17.44
N LYS A 61 -7.73 17.15 -16.49
CA LYS A 61 -8.33 18.16 -15.60
C LYS A 61 -9.50 17.63 -14.77
N LYS A 62 -9.43 16.35 -14.37
CA LYS A 62 -10.39 15.76 -13.44
C LYS A 62 -10.26 16.39 -12.07
N ASN A 63 -11.39 16.56 -11.37
CA ASN A 63 -11.39 17.03 -10.00
C ASN A 63 -10.95 15.90 -9.04
N ARG A 64 -10.62 16.27 -7.80
CA ARG A 64 -10.11 15.33 -6.79
C ARG A 64 -11.01 14.12 -6.58
N LYS A 65 -12.33 14.33 -6.49
CA LYS A 65 -13.30 13.24 -6.29
C LYS A 65 -13.34 12.29 -7.49
N GLU A 66 -13.34 12.81 -8.70
CA GLU A 66 -13.30 12.02 -9.94
C GLU A 66 -12.02 11.19 -10.02
N MET A 67 -10.88 11.77 -9.65
CA MET A 67 -9.60 11.06 -9.60
C MET A 67 -9.65 9.91 -8.61
N LEU A 68 -10.12 10.15 -7.39
CA LEU A 68 -10.24 9.13 -6.35
C LEU A 68 -11.20 8.01 -6.76
N LEU A 69 -12.34 8.32 -7.39
CA LEU A 69 -13.29 7.33 -7.90
C LEU A 69 -12.68 6.45 -9.00
N ALA A 70 -11.89 7.05 -9.88
CA ALA A 70 -11.21 6.31 -10.94
C ALA A 70 -10.15 5.36 -10.39
N VAL A 71 -9.26 5.84 -9.51
CA VAL A 71 -8.19 5.01 -8.96
C VAL A 71 -8.71 3.97 -7.96
N ALA A 72 -9.87 4.18 -7.33
CA ALA A 72 -10.54 3.18 -6.50
C ALA A 72 -10.93 1.90 -7.27
N GLN A 73 -10.99 1.96 -8.61
CA GLN A 73 -11.24 0.78 -9.45
C GLN A 73 -9.98 -0.08 -9.67
N LEU A 74 -8.79 0.44 -9.35
CA LEU A 74 -7.56 -0.33 -9.48
C LEU A 74 -7.48 -1.40 -8.39
N PRO A 75 -7.12 -2.65 -8.74
CA PRO A 75 -6.94 -3.71 -7.76
C PRO A 75 -5.92 -3.30 -6.71
N GLY A 76 -6.24 -3.47 -5.42
CA GLY A 76 -5.35 -3.13 -4.31
C GLY A 76 -5.41 -1.69 -3.84
N VAL A 77 -6.18 -0.83 -4.48
CA VAL A 77 -6.38 0.56 -4.04
C VAL A 77 -7.65 0.67 -3.19
N TYR A 78 -7.48 1.08 -1.96
CA TYR A 78 -8.55 1.38 -1.01
C TYR A 78 -8.65 2.89 -0.80
N VAL A 79 -9.82 3.48 -1.01
CA VAL A 79 -10.12 4.90 -0.79
C VAL A 79 -11.06 5.01 0.39
N PRO A 80 -10.56 5.24 1.61
CA PRO A 80 -11.35 5.12 2.84
C PRO A 80 -12.66 5.92 2.84
N GLN A 81 -12.65 7.13 2.31
CA GLN A 81 -13.82 8.03 2.30
C GLN A 81 -15.03 7.49 1.51
N PHE A 82 -14.88 6.41 0.74
CA PHE A 82 -15.97 5.78 -0.01
C PHE A 82 -16.59 4.58 0.69
N TYR A 83 -16.16 4.32 1.92
CA TYR A 83 -16.65 3.22 2.75
C TYR A 83 -17.05 3.74 4.13
N GLU A 84 -18.11 3.19 4.69
CA GLU A 84 -18.57 3.51 6.02
C GLU A 84 -18.74 2.23 6.85
N ALA A 85 -18.07 2.21 8.02
CA ALA A 85 -18.18 1.08 8.92
C ALA A 85 -19.59 0.96 9.49
N GLN A 86 -20.18 -0.22 9.36
CA GLN A 86 -21.49 -0.56 9.90
C GLN A 86 -21.33 -1.40 11.16
N TYR A 87 -22.18 -1.14 12.14
CA TYR A 87 -22.19 -1.84 13.43
C TYR A 87 -23.58 -2.35 13.73
N ASN A 88 -23.68 -3.51 14.37
CA ASN A 88 -24.92 -4.05 14.91
C ASN A 88 -25.35 -3.28 16.16
N GLU A 89 -26.55 -3.57 16.67
CA GLU A 89 -27.08 -2.96 17.90
C GLU A 89 -26.20 -3.22 19.15
N ASP A 90 -25.48 -4.34 19.16
CA ASP A 90 -24.54 -4.72 20.23
C ASP A 90 -23.15 -4.06 20.08
N GLY A 91 -22.94 -3.21 19.04
CA GLY A 91 -21.70 -2.55 18.75
C GLY A 91 -20.67 -3.42 17.99
N ALA A 92 -21.01 -4.65 17.62
CA ALA A 92 -20.15 -5.48 16.83
C ALA A 92 -20.09 -5.00 15.37
N PHE A 93 -18.89 -4.99 14.78
CA PHE A 93 -18.71 -4.64 13.37
C PHE A 93 -19.47 -5.63 12.48
N SER A 94 -20.32 -5.12 11.58
CA SER A 94 -21.15 -5.91 10.67
C SER A 94 -20.70 -5.85 9.20
N GLY A 95 -19.90 -4.87 8.84
CA GLY A 95 -19.40 -4.73 7.47
C GLY A 95 -19.08 -3.29 7.09
N LEU A 96 -18.80 -3.09 5.80
CA LEU A 96 -18.59 -1.77 5.19
C LEU A 96 -19.75 -1.47 4.22
N ALA A 97 -20.41 -0.35 4.40
CA ALA A 97 -21.31 0.20 3.40
C ALA A 97 -20.52 0.94 2.33
N LEU A 98 -20.92 0.80 1.08
CA LEU A 98 -20.34 1.53 -0.03
C LEU A 98 -21.08 2.86 -0.20
N LEU A 99 -20.38 3.97 -0.05
CA LEU A 99 -20.93 5.32 -0.25
C LEU A 99 -20.90 5.75 -1.72
N GLU A 100 -20.08 5.07 -2.54
CA GLU A 100 -19.91 5.33 -3.96
C GLU A 100 -19.82 4.01 -4.73
N LYS A 101 -19.78 4.10 -6.06
CA LYS A 101 -19.62 2.93 -6.92
C LYS A 101 -18.15 2.46 -6.93
N VAL A 102 -17.76 1.75 -5.89
CA VAL A 102 -16.41 1.22 -5.66
C VAL A 102 -16.45 -0.29 -5.39
N PRO A 103 -15.32 -1.00 -5.51
CA PRO A 103 -15.28 -2.44 -5.21
C PRO A 103 -15.65 -2.73 -3.76
N ALA A 104 -16.53 -3.72 -3.53
CA ALA A 104 -16.91 -4.15 -2.18
C ALA A 104 -15.77 -4.88 -1.45
N GLN A 105 -14.78 -5.38 -2.17
CA GLN A 105 -13.61 -6.07 -1.62
C GLN A 105 -12.36 -5.58 -2.32
N ILE A 106 -11.36 -5.21 -1.53
CA ILE A 106 -10.06 -4.81 -2.05
C ILE A 106 -9.16 -6.04 -2.13
N GLN A 107 -8.73 -6.38 -3.33
CA GLN A 107 -7.84 -7.51 -3.57
C GLN A 107 -6.41 -7.14 -3.21
N ARG A 108 -5.85 -7.81 -2.20
CA ARG A 108 -4.44 -7.63 -1.84
C ARG A 108 -3.54 -7.94 -3.04
N GLN A 109 -2.70 -7.00 -3.39
CA GLN A 109 -1.71 -7.18 -4.46
C GLN A 109 -0.46 -7.89 -3.92
N TRP A 110 0.19 -8.67 -4.76
CA TRP A 110 1.45 -9.34 -4.45
C TRP A 110 2.23 -9.59 -5.73
N VAL A 111 3.53 -9.43 -5.66
CA VAL A 111 4.45 -9.65 -6.78
C VAL A 111 4.78 -11.13 -6.88
N ARG A 112 4.62 -11.70 -8.06
CA ARG A 112 4.94 -13.11 -8.29
C ARG A 112 6.44 -13.31 -8.45
N GLU A 113 7.02 -12.57 -9.38
CA GLU A 113 8.46 -12.65 -9.72
C GLU A 113 9.17 -11.47 -9.04
N ILE A 114 9.64 -11.70 -7.81
CA ILE A 114 10.28 -10.64 -7.02
C ILE A 114 11.63 -10.20 -7.59
N ASP A 115 12.29 -11.05 -8.39
CA ASP A 115 13.59 -10.75 -9.02
C ASP A 115 13.51 -9.66 -10.09
N ASP A 116 12.30 -9.36 -10.60
CA ASP A 116 12.09 -8.26 -11.55
C ASP A 116 12.24 -6.87 -10.90
N PHE A 117 12.35 -6.81 -9.56
CA PHE A 117 12.38 -5.56 -8.80
C PHE A 117 13.64 -5.43 -7.94
N PRO A 118 14.12 -4.18 -7.72
CA PRO A 118 15.28 -3.93 -6.86
C PRO A 118 15.11 -4.55 -5.47
N HIS A 119 16.19 -5.10 -4.95
CA HIS A 119 16.18 -5.83 -3.67
C HIS A 119 17.31 -5.40 -2.72
N THR A 120 17.99 -4.32 -3.05
CA THR A 120 19.11 -3.79 -2.27
C THR A 120 18.83 -2.35 -1.82
N SER A 121 19.51 -1.91 -0.77
CA SER A 121 19.42 -0.53 -0.31
C SER A 121 19.98 0.44 -1.35
N ALA A 122 19.12 1.29 -1.91
CA ALA A 122 19.52 2.39 -2.80
C ALA A 122 20.14 3.57 -2.02
N ILE A 123 19.78 3.71 -0.74
CA ILE A 123 20.24 4.80 0.14
C ILE A 123 20.78 4.20 1.43
N ILE A 124 22.01 4.57 1.78
CA ILE A 124 22.63 4.23 3.06
C ILE A 124 22.67 5.51 3.90
N SER A 125 22.15 5.46 5.12
CA SER A 125 22.02 6.61 6.00
C SER A 125 22.34 6.24 7.45
N PRO A 126 22.98 7.14 8.22
CA PRO A 126 23.16 6.95 9.66
C PRO A 126 21.87 7.18 10.47
N TYR A 127 20.79 7.68 9.84
CA TYR A 127 19.56 8.10 10.51
C TYR A 127 18.43 7.06 10.39
N THR A 128 18.76 5.79 10.23
CA THR A 128 17.82 4.68 10.17
C THR A 128 18.11 3.67 11.28
N GLU A 129 17.15 2.78 11.57
CA GLU A 129 17.34 1.67 12.52
C GLU A 129 18.52 0.78 12.14
N PHE A 130 18.71 0.54 10.85
CA PHE A 130 19.85 -0.18 10.29
C PHE A 130 20.90 0.81 9.76
N ALA A 131 21.40 1.69 10.64
CA ALA A 131 22.32 2.77 10.32
C ALA A 131 23.58 2.26 9.60
N ASN A 132 23.91 2.89 8.47
CA ASN A 132 25.09 2.57 7.65
C ASN A 132 25.15 1.11 7.16
N MET A 133 24.01 0.41 7.09
CA MET A 133 23.96 -0.97 6.60
C MET A 133 23.46 -1.02 5.16
N PHE A 134 24.15 -1.83 4.35
CA PHE A 134 23.66 -2.25 3.04
C PHE A 134 22.73 -3.44 3.25
N LEU A 135 21.44 -3.24 3.00
CA LEU A 135 20.43 -4.28 3.18
C LEU A 135 20.14 -4.97 1.84
N VAL A 136 19.97 -6.28 1.91
CA VAL A 136 19.63 -7.13 0.75
C VAL A 136 18.44 -7.99 1.12
N GLU A 137 17.35 -7.94 0.33
CA GLU A 137 16.21 -8.82 0.49
C GLU A 137 16.50 -10.18 -0.16
N VAL A 138 16.80 -11.19 0.62
CA VAL A 138 17.09 -12.55 0.12
C VAL A 138 15.83 -13.39 -0.10
N ALA A 139 14.74 -13.03 0.57
CA ALA A 139 13.45 -13.69 0.45
C ALA A 139 12.35 -12.79 0.96
N ARG A 140 11.13 -12.98 0.47
CA ARG A 140 9.93 -12.29 0.93
C ARG A 140 8.88 -13.27 1.41
N GLY A 141 8.35 -13.02 2.61
CA GLY A 141 7.32 -13.83 3.24
C GLY A 141 7.88 -14.97 4.09
N CYS A 142 6.97 -15.67 4.77
CA CYS A 142 7.30 -16.78 5.64
C CYS A 142 6.19 -17.82 5.62
N GLY A 143 6.57 -19.10 5.51
CA GLY A 143 5.66 -20.25 5.52
C GLY A 143 5.42 -20.89 6.90
N ARG A 144 5.94 -20.31 7.99
CA ARG A 144 5.91 -20.94 9.34
C ARG A 144 4.58 -20.81 10.06
N HIS A 145 3.71 -19.87 9.69
CA HIS A 145 2.37 -19.66 10.30
C HIS A 145 2.36 -19.50 11.82
N CYS A 146 3.41 -18.91 12.41
CA CYS A 146 3.46 -18.63 13.84
C CYS A 146 2.31 -17.69 14.23
N ARG A 147 1.56 -18.03 15.29
CA ARG A 147 0.34 -17.31 15.71
C ARG A 147 0.58 -15.87 16.13
N PHE A 148 1.79 -15.52 16.56
CA PHE A 148 2.19 -14.19 17.00
C PHE A 148 2.82 -13.35 15.88
N CYS A 149 3.13 -13.92 14.70
CA CYS A 149 3.96 -13.28 13.69
C CYS A 149 3.13 -12.81 12.50
N MET A 150 3.10 -11.51 12.28
CA MET A 150 2.37 -10.88 11.18
C MET A 150 2.98 -11.19 9.80
N ALA A 151 4.31 -11.33 9.69
CA ALA A 151 5.00 -11.57 8.42
C ALA A 151 4.50 -12.83 7.68
N GLY A 152 4.16 -13.90 8.41
CA GLY A 152 3.61 -15.13 7.84
C GLY A 152 2.19 -14.96 7.25
N TYR A 153 1.55 -13.81 7.47
CA TYR A 153 0.21 -13.50 6.97
C TYR A 153 0.21 -12.37 5.94
N CYS A 154 1.04 -11.33 6.12
CA CYS A 154 1.14 -10.21 5.19
C CYS A 154 1.78 -10.57 3.86
N PHE A 155 2.81 -11.42 3.88
CA PHE A 155 3.61 -11.76 2.70
C PHE A 155 3.48 -13.24 2.33
N ARG A 156 2.27 -13.72 2.17
CA ARG A 156 2.00 -15.02 1.56
C ARG A 156 1.97 -14.83 0.04
N ARG A 157 2.57 -15.68 -0.75
CA ARG A 157 3.34 -16.89 -0.51
C ARG A 157 4.82 -16.54 -0.31
N PRO A 158 5.63 -17.37 0.43
CA PRO A 158 7.07 -17.19 0.50
C PRO A 158 7.69 -17.28 -0.90
N ARG A 159 8.61 -16.37 -1.20
CA ARG A 159 9.37 -16.31 -2.47
C ARG A 159 10.82 -16.05 -2.13
N ASN A 160 11.73 -16.78 -2.75
CA ASN A 160 13.16 -16.59 -2.60
C ASN A 160 13.68 -15.85 -3.84
N ARG A 161 14.71 -15.04 -3.66
CA ARG A 161 15.46 -14.40 -4.72
C ARG A 161 16.42 -15.38 -5.38
N ASP A 162 16.77 -15.13 -6.64
CA ASP A 162 17.81 -15.86 -7.32
C ASP A 162 19.18 -15.64 -6.68
N LEU A 163 19.90 -16.73 -6.43
CA LEU A 163 21.18 -16.68 -5.73
C LEU A 163 22.26 -15.94 -6.54
N GLU A 164 22.31 -16.15 -7.87
CA GLU A 164 23.34 -15.53 -8.70
C GLU A 164 23.16 -14.01 -8.76
N GLY A 165 21.91 -13.54 -8.91
CA GLY A 165 21.56 -12.12 -8.85
C GLY A 165 21.95 -11.48 -7.51
N LEU A 166 21.63 -12.14 -6.39
CA LEU A 166 22.03 -11.68 -5.06
C LEU A 166 23.54 -11.55 -4.90
N LEU A 167 24.31 -12.56 -5.39
CA LEU A 167 25.77 -12.53 -5.30
C LEU A 167 26.39 -11.44 -6.18
N GLN A 168 25.79 -11.11 -7.31
CA GLN A 168 26.24 -10.00 -8.15
C GLN A 168 26.07 -8.67 -7.44
N ASP A 169 24.92 -8.43 -6.83
CA ASP A 169 24.61 -7.15 -6.14
C ASP A 169 25.44 -6.95 -4.87
N ILE A 170 25.74 -8.03 -4.14
CA ILE A 170 26.63 -7.94 -2.96
C ILE A 170 28.08 -7.64 -3.34
N ARG A 171 28.51 -7.97 -4.55
CA ARG A 171 29.88 -7.73 -5.02
C ARG A 171 30.12 -6.34 -5.62
N GLN A 172 29.06 -5.59 -5.92
CA GLN A 172 29.12 -4.20 -6.40
C GLN A 172 29.40 -3.22 -5.26
#